data_df32f966ce77d9a463d8665c32398058
#
_entry.id   df32f966ce77d9a463d8665c32398058
#
_cell.length_a   1.000
_cell.length_b   1.000
_cell.length_c   1.000
_cell.angle_alpha   90.00
_cell.angle_beta   90.00
_cell.angle_gamma   90.00
#
_symmetry.space_group_name_H-M   'P 1'
#
loop_
_entity.id
_entity.type
_entity.pdbx_description
1 polymer ?
#
loop_
_entity_poly.entity_id
_entity_poly.type
_entity_poly.pdbx_seq_one_letter_code
_entity_poly.pdbx_strand_id
1 'polypeptide(L)'
;YLTKILDVDFGKPKIDLARFSDILCGEYERLRTYYYNCMPYQSNPSTEEESRRFASMDKFVYTLRKLPRFEVKLGRLGLVGGEFVQKRVDIALAADLVRLSCGRMIGKAVIVTGDSDFLPAIEAAKEAGVLVTLFYSESSIHDELLSAVDERTPIDQDLIDLVAR
;
A
#
# COMPACT_ATOMS: atom_id res chain seq x y z
N TYR A 1 3.99 -2.50 3.37
CA TYR A 1 4.99 -2.83 2.35
C TYR A 1 5.79 -1.61 1.91
N LEU A 2 5.17 -0.60 1.26
CA LEU A 2 5.87 0.58 0.72
C LEU A 2 6.79 1.26 1.74
N THR A 3 6.32 1.52 2.95
CA THR A 3 7.14 2.15 4.00
C THR A 3 8.38 1.31 4.35
N LYS A 4 8.23 -0.02 4.36
CA LYS A 4 9.34 -0.94 4.66
C LYS A 4 10.42 -0.88 3.57
N ILE A 5 10.02 -0.96 2.30
CA ILE A 5 11.00 -0.92 1.20
C ILE A 5 11.66 0.45 1.08
N LEU A 6 10.94 1.54 1.30
CA LEU A 6 11.53 2.88 1.35
C LEU A 6 12.59 3.01 2.47
N ASP A 7 12.35 2.37 3.61
CA ASP A 7 13.30 2.39 4.73
C ASP A 7 14.54 1.54 4.46
N VAL A 8 14.34 0.31 3.97
CA VAL A 8 15.38 -0.71 3.80
C VAL A 8 16.19 -0.50 2.53
N ASP A 9 15.53 -0.27 1.39
CA ASP A 9 16.17 -0.31 0.08
C ASP A 9 16.65 1.09 -0.37
N PHE A 10 16.00 2.15 0.12
CA PHE A 10 16.22 3.53 -0.37
C PHE A 10 16.64 4.53 0.72
N GLY A 11 16.95 4.08 1.94
CA GLY A 11 17.46 4.97 2.98
C GLY A 11 16.42 5.97 3.53
N LYS A 12 15.14 5.63 3.49
CA LYS A 12 14.03 6.38 4.09
C LYS A 12 13.75 7.76 3.46
N PRO A 13 13.69 7.88 2.14
CA PRO A 13 13.39 9.15 1.50
C PRO A 13 11.99 9.63 1.86
N LYS A 14 11.81 10.94 1.90
CA LYS A 14 10.48 11.54 1.94
C LYS A 14 9.96 11.66 0.52
N ILE A 15 8.92 10.93 0.18
CA ILE A 15 8.33 10.94 -1.15
C ILE A 15 6.99 11.70 -1.19
N ASP A 16 6.68 12.24 -2.37
CA ASP A 16 5.35 12.76 -2.66
C ASP A 16 4.43 11.64 -3.12
N LEU A 17 3.55 11.16 -2.21
CA LEU A 17 2.66 10.05 -2.52
C LEU A 17 1.61 10.37 -3.59
N ALA A 18 1.23 11.63 -3.76
CA ALA A 18 0.32 12.00 -4.85
C ALA A 18 1.02 11.85 -6.19
N ARG A 19 2.22 12.44 -6.33
CA ARG A 19 3.05 12.32 -7.53
C ARG A 19 3.44 10.86 -7.79
N PHE A 20 3.81 10.12 -6.75
CA PHE A 20 4.09 8.68 -6.87
C PHE A 20 2.88 7.93 -7.45
N SER A 21 1.69 8.15 -6.89
CA SER A 21 0.48 7.50 -7.41
C SER A 21 0.15 7.88 -8.85
N ASP A 22 0.37 9.13 -9.24
CA ASP A 22 0.12 9.59 -10.61
C ASP A 22 1.10 8.96 -11.59
N ILE A 23 2.40 8.87 -11.24
CA ILE A 23 3.42 8.19 -12.07
C ILE A 23 3.09 6.70 -12.25
N LEU A 24 2.69 6.02 -11.19
CA LEU A 24 2.35 4.59 -11.25
C LEU A 24 1.13 4.32 -12.13
N CYS A 25 0.21 5.26 -12.26
CA CYS A 25 -0.95 5.14 -13.15
C CYS A 25 -0.58 5.28 -14.64
N GLY A 26 0.57 5.89 -14.96
CA GLY A 26 1.00 6.14 -16.33
C GLY A 26 -0.01 7.01 -17.08
N GLU A 27 -0.44 6.56 -18.25
CA GLU A 27 -1.40 7.27 -19.10
C GLU A 27 -2.88 7.12 -18.66
N TYR A 28 -3.13 6.28 -17.65
CA TYR A 28 -4.50 6.06 -17.16
C TYR A 28 -4.92 7.14 -16.18
N GLU A 29 -6.18 7.53 -16.24
CA GLU A 29 -6.75 8.43 -15.24
C GLU A 29 -6.87 7.71 -13.89
N ARG A 30 -6.21 8.25 -12.86
CA ARG A 30 -6.29 7.74 -11.51
C ARG A 30 -7.66 8.05 -10.88
N LEU A 31 -8.49 7.02 -10.75
CA LEU A 31 -9.78 7.13 -10.06
C LEU A 31 -9.57 7.46 -8.58
N ARG A 32 -8.76 6.64 -7.88
CA ARG A 32 -8.51 6.78 -6.44
C ARG A 32 -7.24 6.04 -6.03
N THR A 33 -6.54 6.58 -5.05
CA THR A 33 -5.45 5.90 -4.34
C THR A 33 -5.97 5.46 -2.97
N TYR A 34 -5.86 4.19 -2.69
CA TYR A 34 -6.13 3.61 -1.38
C TYR A 34 -4.80 3.41 -0.65
N TYR A 35 -4.67 4.01 0.51
CA TYR A 35 -3.53 3.83 1.39
C TYR A 35 -3.93 2.99 2.59
N TYR A 36 -3.36 1.81 2.72
CA TYR A 36 -3.65 0.86 3.79
C TYR A 36 -2.51 0.87 4.82
N ASN A 37 -2.83 1.05 6.08
CA ASN A 37 -1.86 1.03 7.17
C ASN A 37 -2.54 0.73 8.52
N CYS A 38 -1.72 0.60 9.57
CA CYS A 38 -2.18 0.55 10.96
C CYS A 38 -1.64 1.75 11.73
N MET A 39 -2.42 2.23 12.70
CA MET A 39 -1.88 3.16 13.70
C MET A 39 -0.86 2.44 14.58
N PRO A 40 0.22 3.11 14.99
CA PRO A 40 1.16 2.55 15.97
C PRO A 40 0.45 2.18 17.27
N TYR A 41 0.98 1.16 17.93
CA TYR A 41 0.46 0.76 19.24
C TYR A 41 0.72 1.83 20.30
N GLN A 42 -0.23 1.96 21.20
CA GLN A 42 -0.08 2.70 22.45
C GLN A 42 -0.48 1.82 23.62
N SER A 43 0.39 1.71 24.62
CA SER A 43 0.08 1.10 25.92
C SER A 43 -0.85 2.02 26.75
N ASN A 44 -1.39 1.50 27.83
CA ASN A 44 -2.16 2.30 28.79
C ASN A 44 -1.56 2.13 30.22
N PRO A 45 -0.87 3.14 30.76
CA PRO A 45 -0.53 4.43 30.14
C PRO A 45 0.50 4.29 29.01
N SER A 46 0.44 5.19 28.02
CA SER A 46 1.38 5.22 26.91
C SER A 46 2.70 5.84 27.30
N THR A 47 3.79 5.35 26.71
CA THR A 47 5.12 6.00 26.86
C THR A 47 5.19 7.27 26.00
N GLU A 48 6.17 8.12 26.26
CA GLU A 48 6.40 9.33 25.45
C GLU A 48 6.75 8.97 23.99
N GLU A 49 7.51 7.90 23.81
CA GLU A 49 7.89 7.43 22.47
C GLU A 49 6.67 6.91 21.67
N GLU A 50 5.82 6.11 22.31
CA GLU A 50 4.57 5.64 21.71
C GLU A 50 3.66 6.80 21.33
N SER A 51 3.51 7.77 22.24
CA SER A 51 2.69 8.97 22.00
C SER A 51 3.23 9.80 20.83
N ARG A 52 4.54 9.95 20.70
CA ARG A 52 5.20 10.66 19.61
C ARG A 52 5.02 9.94 18.27
N ARG A 53 5.21 8.63 18.24
CA ARG A 53 4.98 7.81 17.03
C ARG A 53 3.53 7.89 16.58
N PHE A 54 2.59 7.79 17.49
CA PHE A 54 1.17 7.90 17.21
C PHE A 54 0.82 9.28 16.64
N ALA A 55 1.23 10.35 17.29
CA ALA A 55 0.98 11.72 16.82
C ALA A 55 1.60 11.98 15.43
N SER A 56 2.78 11.45 15.16
CA SER A 56 3.43 11.56 13.85
C SER A 56 2.61 10.84 12.76
N MET A 57 2.14 9.63 13.04
CA MET A 57 1.31 8.87 12.10
C MET A 57 -0.05 9.54 11.91
N ASP A 58 -0.68 10.04 12.96
CA ASP A 58 -1.96 10.74 12.88
C ASP A 58 -1.87 11.99 12.00
N LYS A 59 -0.82 12.80 12.18
CA LYS A 59 -0.53 13.96 11.32
C LYS A 59 -0.32 13.54 9.85
N PHE A 60 0.38 12.45 9.61
CA PHE A 60 0.60 11.93 8.27
C PHE A 60 -0.72 11.47 7.63
N VAL A 61 -1.52 10.68 8.34
CA VAL A 61 -2.84 10.23 7.89
C VAL A 61 -3.77 11.41 7.60
N TYR A 62 -3.79 12.41 8.48
CA TYR A 62 -4.54 13.64 8.28
C TYR A 62 -4.13 14.36 7.00
N THR A 63 -2.83 14.44 6.72
CA THR A 63 -2.30 15.05 5.49
C THR A 63 -2.73 14.26 4.25
N LEU A 64 -2.64 12.92 4.28
CA LEU A 64 -3.06 12.08 3.17
C LEU A 64 -4.55 12.21 2.85
N ARG A 65 -5.40 12.28 3.87
CA ARG A 65 -6.86 12.44 3.70
C ARG A 65 -7.26 13.76 3.03
N LYS A 66 -6.37 14.76 3.02
CA LYS A 66 -6.58 16.02 2.33
C LYS A 66 -6.19 15.99 0.85
N LEU A 67 -5.42 14.97 0.43
CA LEU A 67 -5.02 14.84 -0.97
C LEU A 67 -6.23 14.44 -1.82
N PRO A 68 -6.39 15.05 -3.00
CA PRO A 68 -7.46 14.68 -3.92
C PRO A 68 -7.37 13.20 -4.31
N ARG A 69 -8.51 12.51 -4.29
CA ARG A 69 -8.61 11.10 -4.70
C ARG A 69 -7.80 10.13 -3.83
N PHE A 70 -7.52 10.50 -2.57
CA PHE A 70 -6.91 9.63 -1.57
C PHE A 70 -7.93 9.14 -0.56
N GLU A 71 -7.87 7.85 -0.28
CA GLU A 71 -8.65 7.20 0.78
C GLU A 71 -7.71 6.41 1.69
N VAL A 72 -7.70 6.75 2.97
CA VAL A 72 -6.86 6.09 3.96
C VAL A 72 -7.69 5.09 4.74
N LYS A 73 -7.31 3.83 4.67
CA LYS A 73 -7.91 2.72 5.40
C LYS A 73 -6.97 2.22 6.48
N LEU A 74 -7.40 2.33 7.72
CA LEU A 74 -6.61 1.95 8.88
C LEU A 74 -7.11 0.63 9.45
N GLY A 75 -6.20 -0.33 9.53
CA GLY A 75 -6.37 -1.56 10.31
C GLY A 75 -6.19 -1.30 11.80
N ARG A 76 -6.32 -2.37 12.59
CA ARG A 76 -6.05 -2.35 14.03
C ARG A 76 -4.79 -3.14 14.34
N LEU A 77 -3.94 -2.59 15.20
CA LEU A 77 -2.86 -3.34 15.81
C LEU A 77 -3.43 -4.09 17.02
N GLY A 78 -3.22 -5.39 17.07
CA GLY A 78 -3.56 -6.22 18.22
C GLY A 78 -2.32 -6.86 18.81
N LEU A 79 -2.31 -7.08 20.11
CA LEU A 79 -1.29 -7.88 20.79
C LEU A 79 -1.80 -9.32 20.86
N VAL A 80 -1.06 -10.28 20.28
CA VAL A 80 -1.36 -11.71 20.33
C VAL A 80 -0.10 -12.44 20.75
N GLY A 81 -0.13 -13.11 21.92
CA GLY A 81 1.03 -13.84 22.42
C GLY A 81 2.27 -13.00 22.71
N GLY A 82 2.11 -11.69 22.98
CA GLY A 82 3.23 -10.77 23.19
C GLY A 82 3.79 -10.13 21.92
N GLU A 83 3.31 -10.52 20.74
CA GLU A 83 3.70 -9.95 19.46
C GLU A 83 2.63 -9.01 18.89
N PHE A 84 3.08 -7.93 18.23
CA PHE A 84 2.20 -7.01 17.54
C PHE A 84 1.78 -7.60 16.19
N VAL A 85 0.48 -7.86 16.02
CA VAL A 85 -0.08 -8.36 14.78
C VAL A 85 -0.95 -7.28 14.14
N GLN A 86 -0.64 -6.92 12.90
CA GLN A 86 -1.52 -6.08 12.09
C GLN A 86 -2.74 -6.90 11.68
N LYS A 87 -3.92 -6.44 12.08
CA LYS A 87 -5.17 -7.10 11.71
C LYS A 87 -5.95 -6.25 10.74
N ARG A 88 -6.52 -6.88 9.71
CA ARG A 88 -7.49 -6.32 8.76
C ARG A 88 -6.92 -5.43 7.66
N VAL A 89 -5.63 -5.13 7.60
CA VAL A 89 -5.06 -4.30 6.52
C VAL A 89 -5.10 -5.06 5.21
N ASP A 90 -4.53 -6.26 5.22
CA ASP A 90 -4.41 -7.12 4.03
C ASP A 90 -5.78 -7.58 3.54
N ILE A 91 -6.65 -7.98 4.46
CA ILE A 91 -8.04 -8.33 4.16
C ILE A 91 -8.79 -7.14 3.53
N ALA A 92 -8.57 -5.92 4.03
CA ALA A 92 -9.22 -4.73 3.49
C ALA A 92 -8.76 -4.42 2.07
N LEU A 93 -7.46 -4.55 1.78
CA LEU A 93 -6.92 -4.38 0.43
C LEU A 93 -7.50 -5.44 -0.52
N ALA A 94 -7.42 -6.72 -0.13
CA ALA A 94 -7.95 -7.82 -0.93
C ALA A 94 -9.44 -7.65 -1.23
N ALA A 95 -10.24 -7.33 -0.20
CA ALA A 95 -11.68 -7.11 -0.34
C ALA A 95 -12.01 -5.92 -1.26
N ASP A 96 -11.25 -4.82 -1.16
CA ASP A 96 -11.45 -3.67 -2.05
C ASP A 96 -11.07 -3.98 -3.49
N LEU A 97 -9.96 -4.68 -3.71
CA LEU A 97 -9.54 -5.11 -5.04
C LEU A 97 -10.63 -5.96 -5.71
N VAL A 98 -11.12 -6.99 -5.03
CA VAL A 98 -12.21 -7.85 -5.53
C VAL A 98 -13.49 -7.05 -5.75
N ARG A 99 -13.91 -6.22 -4.79
CA ARG A 99 -15.14 -5.43 -4.88
C ARG A 99 -15.12 -4.46 -6.06
N LEU A 100 -14.02 -3.75 -6.26
CA LEU A 100 -13.87 -2.77 -7.34
C LEU A 100 -13.81 -3.45 -8.71
N SER A 101 -13.15 -4.58 -8.78
CA SER A 101 -12.99 -5.36 -10.02
C SER A 101 -14.28 -6.05 -10.42
N CYS A 102 -14.87 -6.87 -9.53
CA CYS A 102 -16.13 -7.58 -9.79
C CYS A 102 -17.33 -6.62 -9.95
N GLY A 103 -17.28 -5.46 -9.27
CA GLY A 103 -18.28 -4.40 -9.46
C GLY A 103 -18.12 -3.60 -10.75
N ARG A 104 -17.13 -3.93 -11.60
CA ARG A 104 -16.82 -3.21 -12.85
C ARG A 104 -16.61 -1.72 -12.67
N MET A 105 -16.04 -1.34 -11.53
CA MET A 105 -15.80 0.07 -11.16
C MET A 105 -14.47 0.58 -11.71
N ILE A 106 -13.55 -0.33 -12.07
CA ILE A 106 -12.21 -0.04 -12.58
C ILE A 106 -11.88 -0.97 -13.76
N GLY A 107 -11.08 -0.48 -14.70
CA GLY A 107 -10.52 -1.29 -15.79
C GLY A 107 -9.05 -1.68 -15.55
N LYS A 108 -8.37 -0.96 -14.64
CA LYS A 108 -6.98 -1.25 -14.25
C LYS A 108 -6.82 -1.08 -12.74
N ALA A 109 -6.08 -2.00 -12.13
CA ALA A 109 -5.65 -1.94 -10.74
C ALA A 109 -4.12 -1.87 -10.70
N VAL A 110 -3.58 -0.83 -10.06
CA VAL A 110 -2.15 -0.73 -9.77
C VAL A 110 -1.94 -1.03 -8.30
N ILE A 111 -1.16 -2.06 -7.99
CA ILE A 111 -0.88 -2.51 -6.63
C ILE A 111 0.61 -2.39 -6.31
N VAL A 112 0.91 -2.02 -5.07
CA VAL A 112 2.27 -1.93 -4.54
C VAL A 112 2.38 -2.88 -3.37
N THR A 113 2.89 -4.07 -3.61
CA THR A 113 3.03 -5.13 -2.61
C THR A 113 4.11 -6.14 -3.02
N GLY A 114 4.58 -6.95 -2.08
CA GLY A 114 5.43 -8.12 -2.32
C GLY A 114 4.82 -9.38 -1.69
N ASP A 115 3.60 -9.28 -1.18
CA ASP A 115 2.95 -10.32 -0.39
C ASP A 115 2.09 -11.23 -1.28
N SER A 116 2.42 -12.52 -1.30
CA SER A 116 1.70 -13.54 -2.05
C SER A 116 0.29 -13.83 -1.52
N ASP A 117 -0.05 -13.40 -0.30
CA ASP A 117 -1.40 -13.57 0.25
C ASP A 117 -2.47 -12.84 -0.57
N PHE A 118 -2.07 -11.91 -1.45
CA PHE A 118 -2.97 -11.23 -2.38
C PHE A 118 -3.28 -12.00 -3.66
N LEU A 119 -2.63 -13.15 -3.92
CA LEU A 119 -2.84 -13.95 -5.14
C LEU A 119 -4.32 -14.23 -5.44
N PRO A 120 -5.15 -14.70 -4.49
CA PRO A 120 -6.56 -14.96 -4.79
C PRO A 120 -7.35 -13.71 -5.19
N ALA A 121 -7.01 -12.54 -4.62
CA ALA A 121 -7.67 -11.28 -4.97
C ALA A 121 -7.23 -10.76 -6.35
N ILE A 122 -5.98 -10.98 -6.73
CA ILE A 122 -5.43 -10.66 -8.05
C ILE A 122 -6.09 -11.54 -9.12
N GLU A 123 -6.18 -12.84 -8.89
CA GLU A 123 -6.85 -13.78 -9.78
C GLU A 123 -8.31 -13.36 -10.02
N ALA A 124 -9.05 -13.08 -8.95
CA ALA A 124 -10.43 -12.61 -9.04
C ALA A 124 -10.57 -11.29 -9.82
N ALA A 125 -9.62 -10.36 -9.67
CA ALA A 125 -9.61 -9.11 -10.43
C ALA A 125 -9.38 -9.36 -11.93
N LYS A 126 -8.43 -10.23 -12.27
CA LYS A 126 -8.15 -10.62 -13.68
C LYS A 126 -9.31 -11.35 -14.30
N GLU A 127 -9.95 -12.28 -13.61
CA GLU A 127 -11.15 -12.96 -14.06
C GLU A 127 -12.33 -12.00 -14.32
N ALA A 128 -12.39 -10.91 -13.55
CA ALA A 128 -13.35 -9.83 -13.77
C ALA A 128 -13.00 -8.91 -14.97
N GLY A 129 -11.88 -9.15 -15.65
CA GLY A 129 -11.42 -8.39 -16.81
C GLY A 129 -10.64 -7.12 -16.46
N VAL A 130 -10.10 -7.01 -15.25
CA VAL A 130 -9.28 -5.87 -14.82
C VAL A 130 -7.81 -6.15 -15.08
N LEU A 131 -7.12 -5.21 -15.73
CA LEU A 131 -5.68 -5.26 -15.92
C LEU A 131 -4.98 -5.00 -14.57
N VAL A 132 -4.16 -5.92 -14.12
CA VAL A 132 -3.44 -5.81 -12.84
C VAL A 132 -1.95 -5.53 -13.08
N THR A 133 -1.50 -4.35 -12.62
CA THR A 133 -0.10 -3.94 -12.66
C THR A 133 0.48 -3.97 -11.24
N LEU A 134 1.61 -4.65 -11.07
CA LEU A 134 2.34 -4.75 -9.82
C LEU A 134 3.59 -3.86 -9.83
N PHE A 135 3.73 -3.02 -8.81
CA PHE A 135 4.99 -2.38 -8.47
C PHE A 135 5.57 -3.03 -7.20
N TYR A 136 6.84 -3.39 -7.26
CA TYR A 136 7.48 -4.21 -6.23
C TYR A 136 8.94 -3.82 -5.99
N SER A 137 9.51 -4.23 -4.87
CA SER A 137 10.95 -4.19 -4.63
C SER A 137 11.55 -5.57 -4.89
N GLU A 138 12.65 -5.62 -5.63
CA GLU A 138 13.38 -6.85 -5.92
C GLU A 138 13.89 -7.55 -4.66
N SER A 139 14.12 -6.81 -3.59
CA SER A 139 14.57 -7.35 -2.30
C SER A 139 13.46 -8.05 -1.50
N SER A 140 12.20 -7.87 -1.87
CA SER A 140 11.04 -8.30 -1.07
C SER A 140 9.84 -8.67 -1.94
N ILE A 141 10.03 -9.67 -2.82
CA ILE A 141 9.02 -10.18 -3.74
C ILE A 141 9.03 -11.70 -3.80
N HIS A 142 7.88 -12.31 -3.97
CA HIS A 142 7.71 -13.73 -4.24
C HIS A 142 7.46 -13.99 -5.73
N ASP A 143 8.14 -14.97 -6.32
CA ASP A 143 8.06 -15.30 -7.75
C ASP A 143 6.62 -15.62 -8.21
N GLU A 144 5.82 -16.23 -7.33
CA GLU A 144 4.42 -16.53 -7.60
C GLU A 144 3.61 -15.27 -7.90
N LEU A 145 3.88 -14.18 -7.15
CA LEU A 145 3.20 -12.90 -7.35
C LEU A 145 3.59 -12.26 -8.69
N LEU A 146 4.87 -12.35 -9.07
CA LEU A 146 5.34 -11.86 -10.37
C LEU A 146 4.69 -12.58 -11.55
N SER A 147 4.37 -13.85 -11.37
CA SER A 147 3.75 -14.68 -12.41
C SER A 147 2.24 -14.47 -12.51
N ALA A 148 1.61 -14.00 -11.46
CA ALA A 148 0.15 -13.87 -11.37
C ALA A 148 -0.39 -12.59 -12.01
N VAL A 149 0.39 -11.52 -12.12
CA VAL A 149 -0.04 -10.22 -12.63
C VAL A 149 0.13 -10.09 -14.13
N ASP A 150 -0.57 -9.12 -14.74
CA ASP A 150 -0.46 -8.85 -16.18
C ASP A 150 0.79 -8.03 -16.52
N GLU A 151 1.07 -7.03 -15.68
CA GLU A 151 2.23 -6.14 -15.83
C GLU A 151 2.98 -6.02 -14.50
N ARG A 152 4.30 -5.89 -14.55
CA ARG A 152 5.13 -5.76 -13.37
C ARG A 152 6.29 -4.80 -13.60
N THR A 153 6.59 -3.95 -12.62
CA THR A 153 7.65 -2.96 -12.68
C THR A 153 8.36 -2.90 -11.32
N PRO A 154 9.68 -3.05 -11.28
CA PRO A 154 10.43 -2.83 -10.04
C PRO A 154 10.39 -1.35 -9.67
N ILE A 155 10.32 -1.08 -8.38
CA ILE A 155 10.55 0.25 -7.81
C ILE A 155 12.06 0.41 -7.71
N ASP A 156 12.62 1.30 -8.50
CA ASP A 156 14.05 1.58 -8.55
C ASP A 156 14.38 2.97 -8.00
N GLN A 157 15.67 3.29 -7.95
CA GLN A 157 16.14 4.58 -7.45
C GLN A 157 15.67 5.74 -8.34
N ASP A 158 15.60 5.55 -9.65
CA ASP A 158 15.17 6.60 -10.58
C ASP A 158 13.70 7.00 -10.30
N LEU A 159 12.83 6.02 -10.06
CA LEU A 159 11.44 6.30 -9.67
C LEU A 159 11.36 7.04 -8.34
N ILE A 160 12.19 6.64 -7.36
CA ILE A 160 12.23 7.30 -6.05
C ILE A 160 12.72 8.74 -6.18
N ASP A 161 13.76 9.00 -6.96
CA ASP A 161 14.30 10.34 -7.19
C ASP A 161 13.30 11.27 -7.87
N LEU A 162 12.49 10.74 -8.79
CA LEU A 162 11.41 11.49 -9.43
C LEU A 162 10.33 11.98 -8.46
N VAL A 163 10.13 11.29 -7.32
CA VAL A 163 9.07 11.58 -6.36
C VAL A 163 9.57 12.09 -5.01
N ALA A 164 10.88 12.19 -4.84
CA ALA A 164 11.51 12.73 -3.63
C ALA A 164 11.08 14.18 -3.36
N ARG A 165 10.96 14.54 -2.05
CA ARG A 165 10.62 15.88 -1.55
C ARG A 165 11.82 16.58 -0.96
#